data_ace3393d4d92a0856c1030fb88790bcb
#
_entry.id   ace3393d4d92a0856c1030fb88790bcb
#
_cell.length_a   1.000
_cell.length_b   1.000
_cell.length_c   1.000
_cell.angle_alpha   90.00
_cell.angle_beta   90.00
_cell.angle_gamma   90.00
#
_symmetry.space_group_name_H-M   'P 1'
#
loop_
_entity.id
_entity.type
_entity.pdbx_description
1 polymer ?
#
loop_
_entity_poly.entity_id
_entity_poly.type
_entity_poly.pdbx_seq_one_letter_code
_entity_poly.pdbx_strand_id
1 'polypeptide(L)'
;MSKSQYFALAALTLCAIQAQASLVMLGAQDFQGTGLGAVNTILTLQSPGSTSNESGSVGRAVGNPNDVITGNAMTGASQTQTRTAAELGLTTAAQLRVVFNALEPGASNSILLNNLQLNIFSAAGALLFNSGAFTAINFSDTFTGAGNSGFVFGLDAAQAAAAQSLAFGAGFGTNRIGLSANLSNATGGFETFFVANAPAQVPEPGSLVLAGIALLGMAASLRRRH
;
A
#
# COMPACT_ATOMS: atom_id res chain seq x y z
N MET A 1 51.33 -34.22 26.78
CA MET A 1 51.15 -33.70 25.43
C MET A 1 49.67 -33.36 25.25
N SER A 2 49.31 -32.10 25.36
CA SER A 2 47.95 -31.60 25.34
C SER A 2 47.54 -31.27 23.89
N LYS A 3 46.47 -31.89 23.40
CA LYS A 3 45.91 -31.57 22.09
C LYS A 3 44.90 -30.40 22.27
N SER A 4 45.35 -29.24 21.89
CA SER A 4 44.53 -28.07 21.79
C SER A 4 43.44 -28.27 20.71
N GLN A 5 42.17 -28.26 21.11
CA GLN A 5 41.04 -28.29 20.19
C GLN A 5 40.69 -26.83 19.83
N TYR A 6 40.95 -26.43 18.59
CA TYR A 6 40.50 -25.20 18.03
C TYR A 6 39.00 -25.34 17.69
N PHE A 7 38.15 -24.79 18.55
CA PHE A 7 36.74 -24.53 18.19
C PHE A 7 36.72 -23.33 17.28
N ALA A 8 36.58 -23.58 15.99
CA ALA A 8 36.26 -22.54 15.02
C ALA A 8 34.80 -22.16 15.20
N LEU A 9 34.57 -21.04 15.89
CA LEU A 9 33.26 -20.39 15.98
C LEU A 9 32.98 -19.72 14.63
N ALA A 10 32.27 -20.40 13.75
CA ALA A 10 31.76 -19.83 12.53
C ALA A 10 30.63 -18.87 12.93
N ALA A 11 30.97 -17.60 13.05
CA ALA A 11 29.99 -16.55 13.15
C ALA A 11 29.27 -16.45 11.78
N LEU A 12 28.10 -17.08 11.68
CA LEU A 12 27.17 -16.88 10.59
C LEU A 12 26.61 -15.44 10.72
N THR A 13 27.27 -14.49 10.10
CA THR A 13 26.70 -13.17 9.87
C THR A 13 25.54 -13.37 8.89
N LEU A 14 24.32 -13.53 9.42
CA LEU A 14 23.13 -13.32 8.64
C LEU A 14 23.13 -11.83 8.23
N CYS A 15 23.63 -11.54 7.03
CA CYS A 15 23.26 -10.33 6.33
C CYS A 15 21.75 -10.43 6.11
N ALA A 16 20.96 -9.83 6.99
CA ALA A 16 19.60 -9.51 6.70
C ALA A 16 19.66 -8.57 5.49
N ILE A 17 19.50 -9.13 4.30
CA ILE A 17 19.12 -8.36 3.12
C ILE A 17 17.81 -7.73 3.54
N GLN A 18 17.86 -6.46 3.92
CA GLN A 18 16.67 -5.66 4.04
C GLN A 18 16.13 -5.58 2.62
N ALA A 19 15.24 -6.49 2.25
CA ALA A 19 14.40 -6.30 1.10
C ALA A 19 13.80 -4.91 1.29
N GLN A 20 14.19 -3.97 0.43
CA GLN A 20 13.58 -2.65 0.42
C GLN A 20 12.15 -2.89 0.01
N ALA A 21 11.33 -3.00 1.01
CA ALA A 21 9.94 -3.25 0.87
C ALA A 21 9.32 -2.00 0.26
N SER A 22 8.63 -2.15 -0.85
CA SER A 22 7.86 -1.11 -1.51
C SER A 22 6.39 -1.48 -1.48
N LEU A 23 5.52 -0.51 -1.66
CA LEU A 23 4.13 -0.82 -1.97
C LEU A 23 4.11 -1.69 -3.23
N VAL A 24 3.41 -2.82 -3.16
CA VAL A 24 3.25 -3.74 -4.28
C VAL A 24 1.90 -3.54 -4.94
N MET A 25 1.88 -3.51 -6.26
CA MET A 25 0.64 -3.43 -7.03
C MET A 25 -0.10 -4.76 -6.93
N LEU A 26 -1.35 -4.72 -6.48
CA LEU A 26 -2.23 -5.89 -6.34
C LEU A 26 -3.14 -6.10 -7.54
N GLY A 27 -3.21 -5.12 -8.44
CA GLY A 27 -4.01 -5.15 -9.66
C GLY A 27 -4.86 -3.90 -9.84
N ALA A 28 -5.50 -3.80 -11.00
CA ALA A 28 -6.55 -2.83 -11.24
C ALA A 28 -7.86 -3.39 -10.71
N GLN A 29 -8.62 -2.57 -10.00
CA GLN A 29 -9.98 -2.93 -9.58
C GLN A 29 -10.95 -1.92 -10.17
N ASP A 30 -12.02 -2.43 -10.75
CA ASP A 30 -13.13 -1.62 -11.21
C ASP A 30 -14.09 -1.43 -10.03
N PHE A 31 -14.25 -0.18 -9.63
CA PHE A 31 -15.20 0.22 -8.60
C PHE A 31 -16.53 0.66 -9.24
N GLN A 32 -16.95 0.01 -10.33
CA GLN A 32 -18.17 0.36 -11.06
C GLN A 32 -19.40 0.45 -10.17
N GLY A 33 -20.17 1.48 -10.41
CA GLY A 33 -21.53 1.65 -9.88
C GLY A 33 -21.64 2.55 -8.66
N THR A 34 -20.56 2.91 -8.01
CA THR A 34 -20.62 3.82 -6.83
C THR A 34 -20.00 5.18 -7.11
N GLY A 35 -19.40 5.40 -8.33
CA GLY A 35 -18.36 6.43 -8.38
C GLY A 35 -17.54 6.29 -7.11
N LEU A 36 -16.36 6.68 -6.95
CA LEU A 36 -15.62 6.45 -5.70
C LEU A 36 -16.29 7.00 -4.42
N GLY A 37 -17.60 7.19 -4.41
CA GLY A 37 -18.45 7.53 -3.29
C GLY A 37 -17.77 8.46 -2.28
N ALA A 38 -18.06 8.32 -1.01
CA ALA A 38 -17.31 8.95 0.06
C ALA A 38 -15.99 8.18 0.31
N VAL A 39 -15.04 8.25 -0.63
CA VAL A 39 -13.71 7.64 -0.45
C VAL A 39 -12.88 8.47 0.52
N ASN A 40 -12.05 7.79 1.28
CA ASN A 40 -11.09 8.42 2.17
C ASN A 40 -9.88 8.92 1.37
N THR A 41 -10.09 10.00 0.60
CA THR A 41 -9.01 10.67 -0.12
C THR A 41 -7.94 11.14 0.86
N ILE A 42 -6.69 10.84 0.52
CA ILE A 42 -5.52 11.26 1.29
C ILE A 42 -4.70 12.27 0.52
N LEU A 43 -4.51 12.09 -0.78
CA LEU A 43 -3.69 12.96 -1.61
C LEU A 43 -4.36 13.17 -2.95
N THR A 44 -4.48 14.42 -3.37
CA THR A 44 -4.88 14.82 -4.71
C THR A 44 -3.77 15.69 -5.28
N LEU A 45 -3.28 15.33 -6.45
CA LEU A 45 -2.26 16.09 -7.17
C LEU A 45 -2.88 16.77 -8.39
N GLN A 46 -2.32 17.90 -8.76
CA GLN A 46 -2.62 18.58 -10.01
C GLN A 46 -1.43 19.42 -10.44
N SER A 47 -0.95 19.19 -11.65
CA SER A 47 0.11 20.04 -12.20
C SER A 47 -0.40 21.45 -12.48
N PRO A 48 0.37 22.49 -12.16
CA PRO A 48 0.03 23.85 -12.55
C PRO A 48 0.29 24.05 -14.05
N GLY A 49 -0.78 24.23 -14.79
CA GLY A 49 -0.84 24.84 -16.13
C GLY A 49 -0.16 24.10 -17.28
N SER A 50 1.13 24.03 -17.36
CA SER A 50 1.84 23.57 -18.57
C SER A 50 2.86 22.47 -18.33
N THR A 51 2.88 21.88 -17.14
CA THR A 51 3.81 20.80 -16.80
C THR A 51 3.05 19.48 -16.77
N SER A 52 3.73 18.40 -17.15
CA SER A 52 3.20 17.04 -17.08
C SER A 52 3.79 16.25 -15.91
N ASN A 53 4.40 16.93 -14.95
CA ASN A 53 4.97 16.33 -13.77
C ASN A 53 4.22 16.79 -12.52
N GLU A 54 3.83 15.86 -11.70
CA GLU A 54 3.14 16.09 -10.46
C GLU A 54 3.88 15.44 -9.29
N SER A 55 4.07 16.17 -8.24
CA SER A 55 4.70 15.61 -7.06
C SER A 55 4.20 16.33 -5.82
N GLY A 56 3.85 15.57 -4.82
CA GLY A 56 3.37 16.15 -3.57
C GLY A 56 3.24 15.13 -2.46
N SER A 57 2.95 15.66 -1.30
CA SER A 57 2.77 14.81 -0.12
C SER A 57 1.81 15.42 0.88
N VAL A 58 1.28 14.55 1.73
CA VAL A 58 0.63 14.90 2.97
C VAL A 58 1.18 14.04 4.09
N GLY A 59 1.48 14.67 5.19
CA GLY A 59 2.03 14.02 6.38
C GLY A 59 1.80 14.82 7.63
N ARG A 60 2.56 14.50 8.67
CA ARG A 60 2.55 15.17 9.96
C ARG A 60 3.97 15.55 10.36
N ALA A 61 4.09 16.55 11.22
CA ALA A 61 5.35 16.91 11.84
C ALA A 61 5.18 17.01 13.36
N VAL A 62 6.22 16.64 14.09
CA VAL A 62 6.22 16.72 15.54
C VAL A 62 5.98 18.17 15.99
N GLY A 63 5.04 18.35 16.91
CA GLY A 63 4.67 19.67 17.42
C GLY A 63 3.75 20.49 16.52
N ASN A 64 3.39 19.99 15.33
CA ASN A 64 2.41 20.62 14.45
C ASN A 64 1.06 19.88 14.55
N PRO A 65 -0.02 20.55 15.02
CA PRO A 65 -1.35 19.93 15.09
C PRO A 65 -2.00 19.76 13.71
N ASN A 66 -1.50 20.43 12.69
CA ASN A 66 -2.06 20.39 11.33
C ASN A 66 -1.28 19.44 10.43
N ASP A 67 -1.92 19.05 9.33
CA ASP A 67 -1.26 18.34 8.27
C ASP A 67 -0.20 19.21 7.58
N VAL A 68 0.90 18.59 7.19
CA VAL A 68 1.94 19.21 6.36
C VAL A 68 1.74 18.76 4.93
N ILE A 69 1.37 19.70 4.07
CA ILE A 69 1.08 19.45 2.65
C ILE A 69 2.19 20.10 1.83
N THR A 70 2.71 19.41 0.82
CA THR A 70 3.82 19.88 -0.01
C THR A 70 3.57 19.65 -1.51
N GLY A 71 4.35 20.36 -2.33
CA GLY A 71 4.37 20.17 -3.78
C GLY A 71 3.08 20.62 -4.47
N ASN A 72 2.65 19.83 -5.44
CA ASN A 72 1.44 20.07 -6.25
C ASN A 72 0.17 19.53 -5.59
N ALA A 73 0.23 19.17 -4.30
CA ALA A 73 -0.93 18.66 -3.59
C ALA A 73 -2.00 19.76 -3.39
N MET A 74 -3.22 19.44 -3.78
CA MET A 74 -4.35 20.34 -3.66
C MET A 74 -4.80 20.48 -2.20
N THR A 75 -5.03 21.71 -1.75
CA THR A 75 -5.34 22.03 -0.35
C THR A 75 -6.82 22.24 -0.06
N GLY A 76 -7.69 21.98 -1.02
CA GLY A 76 -9.15 22.09 -0.82
C GLY A 76 -9.68 21.09 0.22
N ALA A 77 -10.80 21.43 0.82
CA ALA A 77 -11.48 20.54 1.76
C ALA A 77 -11.72 19.17 1.12
N SER A 78 -11.36 18.10 1.80
CA SER A 78 -11.49 16.71 1.36
C SER A 78 -10.55 16.26 0.22
N GLN A 79 -9.63 17.10 -0.25
CA GLN A 79 -8.71 16.74 -1.33
C GLN A 79 -7.40 16.13 -0.81
N THR A 80 -6.75 16.81 0.13
CA THR A 80 -5.49 16.34 0.68
C THR A 80 -5.50 16.49 2.19
N GLN A 81 -5.42 15.37 2.91
CA GLN A 81 -5.37 15.32 4.35
C GLN A 81 -4.93 13.96 4.84
N THR A 82 -4.24 13.90 5.98
CA THR A 82 -4.00 12.62 6.64
C THR A 82 -5.30 12.07 7.23
N ARG A 83 -5.43 10.75 7.30
CA ARG A 83 -6.58 10.06 7.92
C ARG A 83 -6.09 9.23 9.10
N THR A 84 -6.89 9.14 10.14
CA THR A 84 -6.58 8.24 11.24
C THR A 84 -6.87 6.79 10.88
N ALA A 85 -6.15 5.86 11.51
CA ALA A 85 -6.41 4.44 11.32
C ALA A 85 -7.85 4.06 11.73
N ALA A 86 -8.41 4.74 12.75
CA ALA A 86 -9.79 4.55 13.19
C ALA A 86 -10.82 5.04 12.14
N GLU A 87 -10.60 6.24 11.53
CA GLU A 87 -11.47 6.75 10.45
C GLU A 87 -11.52 5.79 9.26
N LEU A 88 -10.40 5.10 8.99
CA LEU A 88 -10.28 4.14 7.91
C LEU A 88 -10.82 2.75 8.28
N GLY A 89 -11.22 2.54 9.52
CA GLY A 89 -11.67 1.23 10.02
C GLY A 89 -10.59 0.15 10.01
N LEU A 90 -9.31 0.55 10.03
CA LEU A 90 -8.19 -0.39 10.02
C LEU A 90 -8.06 -1.06 11.39
N THR A 91 -7.84 -2.36 11.41
CA THR A 91 -7.53 -3.13 12.63
C THR A 91 -6.14 -3.75 12.56
N THR A 92 -5.61 -3.95 11.34
CA THR A 92 -4.27 -4.46 11.11
C THR A 92 -3.61 -3.75 9.93
N ALA A 93 -2.28 -3.73 9.91
CA ALA A 93 -1.52 -3.17 8.80
C ALA A 93 -1.76 -3.90 7.47
N ALA A 94 -2.02 -5.20 7.51
CA ALA A 94 -2.28 -6.01 6.32
C ALA A 94 -3.56 -5.62 5.56
N GLN A 95 -4.49 -4.92 6.22
CA GLN A 95 -5.72 -4.44 5.59
C GLN A 95 -5.55 -3.16 4.78
N LEU A 96 -4.44 -2.46 4.97
CA LEU A 96 -4.21 -1.17 4.37
C LEU A 96 -4.02 -1.31 2.86
N ARG A 97 -4.81 -0.56 2.10
CA ARG A 97 -4.71 -0.44 0.64
C ARG A 97 -4.61 1.02 0.26
N VAL A 98 -3.70 1.31 -0.64
CA VAL A 98 -3.65 2.60 -1.33
C VAL A 98 -4.23 2.39 -2.72
N VAL A 99 -5.15 3.22 -3.12
CA VAL A 99 -5.78 3.16 -4.43
C VAL A 99 -5.42 4.43 -5.17
N PHE A 100 -4.80 4.26 -6.31
CA PHE A 100 -4.44 5.33 -7.23
C PHE A 100 -5.48 5.41 -8.34
N ASN A 101 -6.20 6.52 -8.40
CA ASN A 101 -7.10 6.86 -9.48
C ASN A 101 -6.40 7.83 -10.42
N ALA A 102 -5.99 7.32 -11.58
CA ALA A 102 -5.40 8.11 -12.65
C ALA A 102 -6.50 8.66 -13.55
N LEU A 103 -6.60 9.99 -13.66
CA LEU A 103 -7.57 10.66 -14.48
C LEU A 103 -6.88 11.35 -15.66
N GLU A 104 -6.52 10.59 -16.69
CA GLU A 104 -5.97 11.15 -17.92
C GLU A 104 -7.03 11.24 -19.02
N PRO A 105 -7.30 12.44 -19.58
CA PRO A 105 -8.23 12.58 -20.66
C PRO A 105 -7.66 12.08 -21.99
N GLY A 106 -8.38 11.21 -22.68
CA GLY A 106 -8.04 10.72 -24.02
C GLY A 106 -7.77 9.23 -24.10
N ALA A 107 -7.88 8.68 -25.31
CA ALA A 107 -7.88 7.24 -25.56
C ALA A 107 -6.51 6.56 -25.58
N SER A 108 -5.42 7.30 -25.39
CA SER A 108 -4.05 6.76 -25.54
C SER A 108 -3.05 7.35 -24.54
N ASN A 109 -3.54 7.86 -23.43
CA ASN A 109 -2.67 8.51 -22.45
C ASN A 109 -2.15 7.49 -21.44
N SER A 110 -0.86 7.52 -21.23
CA SER A 110 -0.19 6.76 -20.17
C SER A 110 0.32 7.73 -19.11
N ILE A 111 0.25 7.31 -17.87
CA ILE A 111 0.83 8.03 -16.73
C ILE A 111 1.90 7.16 -16.08
N LEU A 112 3.03 7.76 -15.75
CA LEU A 112 4.13 7.09 -15.06
C LEU A 112 4.11 7.48 -13.59
N LEU A 113 3.81 6.53 -12.73
CA LEU A 113 3.96 6.68 -11.27
C LEU A 113 5.42 6.37 -10.92
N ASN A 114 6.20 7.43 -10.73
CA ASN A 114 7.64 7.32 -10.43
C ASN A 114 7.90 6.91 -8.98
N ASN A 115 7.07 7.39 -8.06
CA ASN A 115 7.20 7.10 -6.64
C ASN A 115 5.84 7.12 -5.95
N LEU A 116 5.67 6.21 -5.00
CA LEU A 116 4.53 6.18 -4.09
C LEU A 116 5.01 5.66 -2.74
N GLN A 117 4.87 6.47 -1.70
CA GLN A 117 5.26 6.10 -0.35
C GLN A 117 4.09 6.28 0.62
N LEU A 118 3.87 5.27 1.42
CA LEU A 118 2.95 5.29 2.53
C LEU A 118 3.71 5.63 3.81
N ASN A 119 3.18 6.58 4.56
CA ASN A 119 3.73 7.00 5.84
C ASN A 119 2.67 6.82 6.93
N ILE A 120 3.10 6.30 8.08
CA ILE A 120 2.24 6.23 9.26
C ILE A 120 2.90 7.07 10.36
N PHE A 121 2.15 8.01 10.88
CA PHE A 121 2.59 8.93 11.92
C PHE A 121 1.85 8.66 13.23
N SER A 122 2.49 8.89 14.35
CA SER A 122 1.81 8.95 15.63
C SER A 122 0.84 10.15 15.68
N ALA A 123 -0.07 10.16 16.65
CA ALA A 123 -0.92 11.31 16.90
C ALA A 123 -0.12 12.62 17.15
N ALA A 124 1.10 12.50 17.70
CA ALA A 124 2.01 13.63 17.95
C ALA A 124 2.82 14.04 16.71
N GLY A 125 2.67 13.37 15.57
CA GLY A 125 3.34 13.69 14.31
C GLY A 125 4.70 13.02 14.10
N ALA A 126 5.14 12.13 14.98
CA ALA A 126 6.36 11.35 14.76
C ALA A 126 6.13 10.27 13.69
N LEU A 127 7.05 10.13 12.74
CA LEU A 127 7.03 9.07 11.75
C LEU A 127 7.27 7.72 12.44
N LEU A 128 6.34 6.80 12.34
CA LEU A 128 6.42 5.45 12.89
C LEU A 128 6.82 4.42 11.83
N PHE A 129 6.31 4.59 10.61
CA PHE A 129 6.56 3.67 9.51
C PHE A 129 6.60 4.40 8.18
N ASN A 130 7.47 3.96 7.28
CA ASN A 130 7.54 4.38 5.88
C ASN A 130 7.68 3.14 5.00
N SER A 131 6.94 3.09 3.90
CA SER A 131 6.95 1.94 2.98
C SER A 131 8.23 1.82 2.14
N GLY A 132 9.17 2.74 2.25
CA GLY A 132 10.44 2.67 1.55
C GLY A 132 10.37 3.06 0.07
N ALA A 133 11.36 2.59 -0.67
CA ALA A 133 11.50 2.88 -2.09
C ALA A 133 10.38 2.24 -2.92
N PHE A 134 10.01 2.88 -4.03
CA PHE A 134 8.98 2.41 -4.95
C PHE A 134 9.60 2.14 -6.32
N THR A 135 9.17 1.07 -6.97
CA THR A 135 9.56 0.81 -8.36
C THR A 135 8.57 1.48 -9.29
N ALA A 136 9.06 2.34 -10.18
CA ALA A 136 8.22 3.08 -11.10
C ALA A 136 7.35 2.16 -11.97
N ILE A 137 6.09 2.52 -12.15
CA ILE A 137 5.11 1.76 -12.93
C ILE A 137 4.47 2.70 -13.96
N ASN A 138 4.47 2.27 -15.23
CA ASN A 138 3.73 2.96 -16.28
C ASN A 138 2.35 2.33 -16.45
N PHE A 139 1.33 3.17 -16.40
CA PHE A 139 -0.06 2.78 -16.63
C PHE A 139 -0.45 3.24 -18.02
N SER A 140 -0.56 2.28 -18.96
CA SER A 140 -0.88 2.55 -20.36
C SER A 140 -2.37 2.71 -20.61
N ASP A 141 -3.20 2.21 -19.69
CA ASP A 141 -4.66 2.28 -19.78
C ASP A 141 -5.17 3.09 -18.60
N THR A 142 -5.32 4.38 -18.79
CA THR A 142 -6.00 5.24 -17.84
C THR A 142 -7.45 5.36 -18.27
N PHE A 143 -8.35 5.08 -17.35
CA PHE A 143 -9.77 5.14 -17.65
C PHE A 143 -10.28 6.56 -17.60
N THR A 144 -10.97 6.99 -18.65
CA THR A 144 -11.63 8.29 -18.69
C THR A 144 -12.85 8.29 -17.79
N GLY A 145 -12.82 9.12 -16.78
CA GLY A 145 -13.98 9.34 -15.91
C GLY A 145 -13.60 9.29 -14.42
N ALA A 146 -13.99 10.33 -13.72
CA ALA A 146 -13.82 10.37 -12.27
C ALA A 146 -14.56 9.18 -11.64
N GLY A 147 -13.81 8.27 -11.01
CA GLY A 147 -14.36 7.24 -10.16
C GLY A 147 -14.53 5.85 -10.75
N ASN A 148 -14.05 5.57 -11.94
CA ASN A 148 -14.32 4.27 -12.58
C ASN A 148 -13.19 3.23 -12.43
N SER A 149 -12.00 3.61 -12.03
CA SER A 149 -10.92 2.65 -11.87
C SER A 149 -9.90 3.10 -10.84
N GLY A 150 -9.31 2.15 -10.20
CA GLY A 150 -8.21 2.38 -9.29
C GLY A 150 -7.18 1.26 -9.39
N PHE A 151 -5.92 1.66 -9.40
CA PHE A 151 -4.80 0.73 -9.25
C PHE A 151 -4.53 0.54 -7.76
N VAL A 152 -4.70 -0.69 -7.28
CA VAL A 152 -4.61 -1.01 -5.86
C VAL A 152 -3.20 -1.43 -5.50
N PHE A 153 -2.68 -0.81 -4.46
CA PHE A 153 -1.39 -1.13 -3.85
C PHE A 153 -1.60 -1.60 -2.41
N GLY A 154 -0.75 -2.48 -1.97
CA GLY A 154 -0.72 -2.95 -0.59
C GLY A 154 0.70 -3.09 -0.07
N LEU A 155 0.81 -3.31 1.22
CA LEU A 155 2.05 -3.72 1.86
C LEU A 155 2.29 -5.20 1.54
N ASP A 156 3.53 -5.57 1.23
CA ASP A 156 3.91 -6.98 1.23
C ASP A 156 3.91 -7.55 2.66
N ALA A 157 4.10 -8.86 2.80
CA ALA A 157 4.03 -9.53 4.10
C ALA A 157 5.07 -8.99 5.12
N ALA A 158 6.28 -8.67 4.65
CA ALA A 158 7.34 -8.15 5.51
C ALA A 158 7.05 -6.73 5.96
N GLN A 159 6.56 -5.89 5.05
CA GLN A 159 6.13 -4.53 5.36
C GLN A 159 4.91 -4.50 6.27
N ALA A 160 3.93 -5.35 6.00
CA ALA A 160 2.74 -5.44 6.83
C ALA A 160 3.12 -5.84 8.28
N ALA A 161 4.07 -6.78 8.44
CA ALA A 161 4.58 -7.16 9.75
C ALA A 161 5.35 -6.02 10.43
N ALA A 162 6.20 -5.29 9.69
CA ALA A 162 6.92 -4.13 10.21
C ALA A 162 5.96 -2.99 10.61
N ALA A 163 5.02 -2.63 9.75
CA ALA A 163 4.00 -1.62 10.05
C ALA A 163 3.14 -2.04 11.25
N GLN A 164 2.76 -3.33 11.33
CA GLN A 164 2.01 -3.87 12.45
C GLN A 164 2.75 -3.67 13.77
N SER A 165 4.02 -3.97 13.80
CA SER A 165 4.86 -3.83 14.99
C SER A 165 5.08 -2.37 15.40
N LEU A 166 5.31 -1.47 14.43
CA LEU A 166 5.71 -0.09 14.67
C LEU A 166 4.53 0.86 14.88
N ALA A 167 3.41 0.60 14.22
CA ALA A 167 2.32 1.58 14.10
C ALA A 167 0.92 1.05 14.47
N PHE A 168 0.76 -0.25 14.77
CA PHE A 168 -0.53 -0.84 15.12
C PHE A 168 -0.55 -1.43 16.55
N GLY A 169 0.28 -0.90 17.43
CA GLY A 169 0.25 -1.22 18.86
C GLY A 169 -0.93 -0.58 19.60
N ALA A 170 -0.86 -0.53 20.93
CA ALA A 170 -1.89 0.09 21.75
C ALA A 170 -2.12 1.55 21.35
N GLY A 171 -3.39 1.94 21.17
CA GLY A 171 -3.77 3.30 20.78
C GLY A 171 -3.57 3.64 19.30
N PHE A 172 -3.26 2.67 18.44
CA PHE A 172 -2.99 2.89 17.02
C PHE A 172 -4.13 3.60 16.27
N GLY A 173 -5.36 3.52 16.74
CA GLY A 173 -6.51 4.16 16.11
C GLY A 173 -6.35 5.66 15.88
N THR A 174 -5.50 6.33 16.68
CA THR A 174 -5.17 7.76 16.54
C THR A 174 -3.97 8.02 15.62
N ASN A 175 -3.24 6.99 15.21
CA ASN A 175 -2.15 7.11 14.25
C ASN A 175 -2.69 7.54 12.89
N ARG A 176 -1.93 8.37 12.20
CA ARG A 176 -2.38 9.02 10.96
C ARG A 176 -1.61 8.49 9.77
N ILE A 177 -2.36 8.24 8.71
CA ILE A 177 -1.84 7.75 7.43
C ILE A 177 -1.64 8.96 6.53
N GLY A 178 -0.46 9.05 5.93
CA GLY A 178 -0.10 10.05 4.94
C GLY A 178 0.52 9.40 3.72
N LEU A 179 0.60 10.15 2.62
CA LEU A 179 1.15 9.67 1.34
C LEU A 179 2.10 10.72 0.75
N SER A 180 3.07 10.24 -0.02
CA SER A 180 3.80 11.05 -1.00
C SER A 180 3.80 10.32 -2.34
N ALA A 181 3.64 11.07 -3.42
CA ALA A 181 3.65 10.53 -4.78
C ALA A 181 4.38 11.47 -5.75
N ASN A 182 4.92 10.87 -6.82
CA ASN A 182 5.53 11.58 -7.93
C ASN A 182 5.10 10.91 -9.24
N LEU A 183 4.61 11.71 -10.16
CA LEU A 183 4.05 11.27 -11.43
C LEU A 183 4.70 12.04 -12.59
N SER A 184 4.78 11.40 -13.73
CA SER A 184 5.16 12.02 -15.01
C SER A 184 4.13 11.66 -16.07
N ASN A 185 4.06 12.47 -17.13
CA ASN A 185 3.08 12.35 -18.20
C ASN A 185 1.63 12.59 -17.73
N ALA A 186 1.45 13.27 -16.59
CA ALA A 186 0.15 13.74 -16.15
C ALA A 186 -0.26 14.93 -17.05
N THR A 187 -1.18 14.72 -17.98
CA THR A 187 -1.51 15.69 -19.02
C THR A 187 -2.81 16.45 -18.77
N GLY A 188 -3.57 16.03 -17.77
CA GLY A 188 -4.77 16.75 -17.37
C GLY A 188 -5.67 15.95 -16.45
N GLY A 189 -6.34 16.65 -15.55
CA GLY A 189 -7.18 16.05 -14.54
C GLY A 189 -6.62 16.19 -13.13
N PHE A 190 -7.11 15.37 -12.24
CA PHE A 190 -6.60 15.26 -10.86
C PHE A 190 -6.22 13.81 -10.61
N GLU A 191 -5.00 13.58 -10.25
CA GLU A 191 -4.55 12.28 -9.77
C GLU A 191 -4.89 12.17 -8.29
N THR A 192 -5.75 11.21 -7.97
CA THR A 192 -6.27 11.04 -6.62
C THR A 192 -5.81 9.73 -6.02
N PHE A 193 -5.31 9.82 -4.80
CA PHE A 193 -4.96 8.68 -3.98
C PHE A 193 -5.89 8.62 -2.77
N PHE A 194 -6.49 7.47 -2.56
CA PHE A 194 -7.30 7.23 -1.36
C PHE A 194 -6.85 5.96 -0.65
N VAL A 195 -7.20 5.84 0.61
CA VAL A 195 -6.94 4.64 1.41
C VAL A 195 -8.23 3.89 1.63
N ALA A 196 -8.14 2.59 1.38
CA ALA A 196 -9.22 1.65 1.63
C ALA A 196 -8.79 0.61 2.67
N ASN A 197 -9.79 0.09 3.37
CA ASN A 197 -9.66 -1.07 4.22
C ASN A 197 -10.04 -2.31 3.40
N ALA A 198 -9.05 -3.18 3.10
CA ALA A 198 -9.38 -4.47 2.52
C ALA A 198 -9.99 -5.36 3.62
N PRO A 199 -11.07 -6.09 3.31
CA PRO A 199 -11.53 -7.10 4.25
C PRO A 199 -10.38 -8.05 4.58
N ALA A 200 -10.28 -8.46 5.84
CA ALA A 200 -9.31 -9.47 6.22
C ALA A 200 -9.47 -10.66 5.28
N GLN A 201 -8.40 -11.01 4.56
CA GLN A 201 -8.42 -12.24 3.78
C GLN A 201 -8.61 -13.36 4.79
N VAL A 202 -9.81 -13.91 4.83
CA VAL A 202 -10.05 -15.17 5.54
C VAL A 202 -9.18 -16.19 4.78
N PRO A 203 -8.17 -16.81 5.41
CA PRO A 203 -7.43 -17.89 4.77
C PRO A 203 -8.48 -18.85 4.23
N GLU A 204 -8.37 -19.20 2.95
CA GLU A 204 -9.29 -20.17 2.38
C GLU A 204 -9.33 -21.35 3.35
N PRO A 205 -10.51 -21.74 3.84
CA PRO A 205 -10.59 -22.88 4.73
C PRO A 205 -9.80 -23.97 4.08
N GLY A 206 -9.06 -24.76 4.84
CA GLY A 206 -8.23 -25.85 4.29
C GLY A 206 -9.00 -26.90 3.47
N SER A 207 -10.09 -26.49 2.86
CA SER A 207 -10.93 -27.20 1.92
C SER A 207 -10.13 -27.77 0.75
N LEU A 208 -9.09 -27.07 0.26
CA LEU A 208 -8.20 -27.63 -0.76
C LEU A 208 -7.33 -28.75 -0.18
N VAL A 209 -6.86 -28.60 1.06
CA VAL A 209 -6.13 -29.65 1.78
C VAL A 209 -7.05 -30.82 2.10
N LEU A 210 -8.28 -30.53 2.58
CA LEU A 210 -9.28 -31.55 2.85
C LEU A 210 -9.74 -32.26 1.56
N ALA A 211 -9.94 -31.53 0.47
CA ALA A 211 -10.25 -32.12 -0.83
C ALA A 211 -9.08 -32.99 -1.34
N GLY A 212 -7.84 -32.55 -1.18
CA GLY A 212 -6.64 -33.32 -1.50
C GLY A 212 -6.55 -34.62 -0.67
N ILE A 213 -6.79 -34.56 0.63
CA ILE A 213 -6.81 -35.72 1.53
C ILE A 213 -7.96 -36.66 1.15
N ALA A 214 -9.15 -36.13 0.84
CA ALA A 214 -10.29 -36.94 0.41
C ALA A 214 -10.01 -37.67 -0.90
N LEU A 215 -9.38 -37.01 -1.88
CA LEU A 215 -8.98 -37.64 -3.15
C LEU A 215 -7.91 -38.72 -2.95
N LEU A 216 -6.94 -38.49 -2.08
CA LEU A 216 -5.93 -39.50 -1.73
C LEU A 216 -6.55 -40.71 -1.01
N GLY A 217 -7.51 -40.46 -0.12
CA GLY A 217 -8.28 -41.51 0.56
C GLY A 217 -9.10 -42.38 -0.40
N MET A 218 -9.76 -41.76 -1.38
CA MET A 218 -10.48 -42.48 -2.43
C MET A 218 -9.55 -43.30 -3.30
N ALA A 219 -8.43 -42.76 -3.74
CA ALA A 219 -7.44 -43.48 -4.55
C ALA A 219 -6.86 -44.71 -3.80
N ALA A 220 -6.61 -44.56 -2.49
CA ALA A 220 -6.12 -45.66 -1.65
C ALA A 220 -7.20 -46.76 -1.46
N SER A 221 -8.48 -46.39 -1.36
CA SER A 221 -9.58 -47.35 -1.21
C SER A 221 -9.85 -48.16 -2.49
N LEU A 222 -9.68 -47.52 -3.66
CA LEU A 222 -9.80 -48.19 -4.96
C LEU A 222 -8.69 -49.23 -5.18
N ARG A 223 -7.46 -48.96 -4.72
CA ARG A 223 -6.34 -49.92 -4.82
C ARG A 223 -6.49 -51.19 -3.97
N ARG A 224 -7.31 -51.14 -2.92
CA ARG A 224 -7.55 -52.29 -2.03
C ARG A 224 -8.64 -53.24 -2.56
N ARG A 225 -9.32 -52.87 -3.66
CA ARG A 225 -10.42 -53.69 -4.24
C ARG A 225 -10.00 -54.51 -5.48
N HIS A 226 -8.72 -54.44 -5.85
CA HIS A 226 -8.06 -55.28 -6.84
C HIS A 226 -6.94 -56.07 -6.16
#